data_e8d7473910b2c7535f5d80bb20d2aa10
#
_entry.id   e8d7473910b2c7535f5d80bb20d2aa10
#
_cell.length_a   1.000
_cell.length_b   1.000
_cell.length_c   1.000
_cell.angle_alpha   90.00
_cell.angle_beta   90.00
_cell.angle_gamma   90.00
#
_symmetry.space_group_name_H-M   'P 1'
#
loop_
_entity.id
_entity.type
_entity.pdbx_description
1 polymer ?
#
loop_
_entity_poly.entity_id
_entity_poly.type
_entity_poly.pdbx_seq_one_letter_code
_entity_poly.pdbx_strand_id
1 'polypeptide(L)'
;LAAEAAGVGDGPIDVAELHTCFTHHEAILRNEMGLADDVVVNPSGGPLAANPMMAAGMIRIGEVANRIFDGTVNRGVAHATGGHLMQHNLVAVLDGEQSATSEGSSTSDEPEGGR
;
A
#
# COMPACT_ATOMS: atom_id res chain seq x y z
N LEU A 1 1.27 -10.56 10.76
CA LEU A 1 0.77 -11.68 9.92
C LEU A 1 0.20 -11.20 8.58
N ALA A 2 -0.92 -10.43 8.56
CA ALA A 2 -1.54 -10.01 7.28
C ALA A 2 -0.61 -9.10 6.45
N ALA A 3 0.02 -8.12 7.07
CA ALA A 3 0.97 -7.22 6.42
C ALA A 3 2.21 -7.96 5.88
N GLU A 4 2.73 -8.88 6.65
CA GLU A 4 3.84 -9.76 6.28
C GLU A 4 3.46 -10.66 5.09
N ALA A 5 2.29 -11.30 5.16
CA ALA A 5 1.78 -12.15 4.08
C ALA A 5 1.50 -11.36 2.79
N ALA A 6 1.16 -10.08 2.89
CA ALA A 6 0.98 -9.18 1.76
C ALA A 6 2.28 -8.61 1.19
N GLY A 7 3.43 -8.82 1.85
CA GLY A 7 4.72 -8.33 1.40
C GLY A 7 4.98 -6.85 1.70
N VAL A 8 4.40 -6.31 2.78
CA VAL A 8 4.63 -4.91 3.17
C VAL A 8 6.12 -4.62 3.38
N GLY A 9 6.87 -5.60 3.91
CA GLY A 9 8.30 -5.50 4.15
C GLY A 9 9.21 -5.73 2.95
N ASP A 10 8.66 -6.08 1.79
CA ASP A 10 9.48 -6.47 0.62
C ASP A 10 10.01 -5.28 -0.18
N GLY A 11 9.60 -4.07 0.16
CA GLY A 11 10.09 -2.85 -0.48
C GLY A 11 9.53 -1.58 0.17
N PRO A 12 10.02 -0.41 -0.26
CA PRO A 12 9.57 0.86 0.29
C PRO A 12 8.09 1.11 -0.01
N ILE A 13 7.39 1.64 0.97
CA ILE A 13 5.98 2.05 0.84
C ILE A 13 5.93 3.57 0.77
N ASP A 14 5.28 4.11 -0.25
CA ASP A 14 5.11 5.56 -0.44
C ASP A 14 3.85 6.08 0.25
N VAL A 15 2.77 5.30 0.20
CA VAL A 15 1.46 5.68 0.73
C VAL A 15 0.76 4.50 1.41
N ALA A 16 0.03 4.79 2.46
CA ALA A 16 -0.80 3.80 3.14
C ALA A 16 -2.21 4.36 3.40
N GLU A 17 -3.21 3.68 2.91
CA GLU A 17 -4.62 3.94 3.23
C GLU A 17 -5.10 2.90 4.23
N LEU A 18 -5.20 3.32 5.48
CA LEU A 18 -5.48 2.46 6.62
C LEU A 18 -6.91 2.66 7.12
N HIS A 19 -7.60 1.57 7.43
CA HIS A 19 -8.93 1.61 8.01
C HIS A 19 -8.85 1.91 9.52
N THR A 20 -8.56 3.16 9.84
CA THR A 20 -8.38 3.69 11.19
C THR A 20 -9.66 4.37 11.67
N CYS A 21 -10.58 3.59 12.24
CA CYS A 21 -11.87 4.11 12.74
C CYS A 21 -11.73 5.02 13.95
N PHE A 22 -10.62 4.92 14.67
CA PHE A 22 -10.32 5.72 15.87
C PHE A 22 -8.92 6.32 15.75
N THR A 23 -8.71 7.49 16.35
CA THR A 23 -7.47 8.26 16.22
C THR A 23 -6.20 7.51 16.65
N HIS A 24 -6.30 6.66 17.67
CA HIS A 24 -5.16 5.87 18.14
C HIS A 24 -4.81 4.67 17.23
N HIS A 25 -5.73 4.22 16.38
CA HIS A 25 -5.49 3.08 15.47
C HIS A 25 -4.37 3.36 14.49
N GLU A 26 -4.22 4.57 14.01
CA GLU A 26 -3.16 4.92 13.05
C GLU A 26 -1.78 4.64 13.63
N ALA A 27 -1.53 5.09 14.85
CA ALA A 27 -0.25 4.88 15.51
C ALA A 27 0.06 3.39 15.73
N ILE A 28 -0.96 2.62 16.11
CA ILE A 28 -0.83 1.17 16.30
C ILE A 28 -0.51 0.49 14.97
N LEU A 29 -1.28 0.78 13.92
CA LEU A 29 -1.10 0.13 12.61
C LEU A 29 0.23 0.52 11.95
N ARG A 30 0.67 1.76 12.06
CA ARG A 30 1.99 2.19 11.58
C ARG A 30 3.10 1.34 12.22
N ASN A 31 3.04 1.18 13.53
CA ASN A 31 4.02 0.39 14.27
C ASN A 31 3.97 -1.10 13.91
N GLU A 32 2.76 -1.69 13.91
CA GLU A 32 2.58 -3.12 13.63
C GLU A 32 2.92 -3.52 12.19
N MET A 33 2.74 -2.61 11.24
CA MET A 33 3.12 -2.82 9.84
C MET A 33 4.57 -2.44 9.54
N GLY A 34 5.28 -1.82 10.50
CA GLY A 34 6.65 -1.36 10.31
C GLY A 34 6.77 -0.27 9.25
N LEU A 35 5.75 0.61 9.13
CA LEU A 35 5.78 1.71 8.17
C LEU A 35 6.79 2.77 8.61
N ALA A 36 7.64 3.20 7.67
CA ALA A 36 8.60 4.25 7.92
C ALA A 36 7.92 5.61 8.18
N ASP A 37 8.63 6.53 8.82
CA ASP A 37 8.06 7.83 9.22
C ASP A 37 7.69 8.73 8.04
N ASP A 38 8.31 8.53 6.89
CA ASP A 38 8.07 9.26 5.65
C ASP A 38 6.86 8.74 4.85
N VAL A 39 6.29 7.61 5.23
CA VAL A 39 5.08 7.08 4.59
C VAL A 39 3.90 8.02 4.85
N VAL A 40 3.27 8.46 3.77
CA VAL A 40 2.05 9.29 3.85
C VAL A 40 0.86 8.40 4.18
N VAL A 41 0.24 8.62 5.33
CA VAL A 41 -0.88 7.81 5.81
C VAL A 41 -2.19 8.57 5.64
N ASN A 42 -3.19 7.87 5.08
CA ASN A 42 -4.55 8.37 4.88
C ASN A 42 -4.64 9.75 4.22
N PRO A 43 -3.96 9.99 3.09
CA PRO A 43 -4.05 11.27 2.41
C PRO A 43 -5.46 11.57 1.87
N SER A 44 -6.32 10.56 1.75
CA SER A 44 -7.75 10.72 1.42
C SER A 44 -8.59 11.30 2.57
N GLY A 45 -8.02 11.40 3.77
CA GLY A 45 -8.71 11.70 5.02
C GLY A 45 -9.13 10.44 5.80
N GLY A 46 -9.07 9.29 5.16
CA GLY A 46 -9.36 8.00 5.76
C GLY A 46 -10.76 7.86 6.35
N PRO A 47 -10.99 6.86 7.20
CA PRO A 47 -12.28 6.62 7.84
C PRO A 47 -12.72 7.73 8.82
N LEU A 48 -11.80 8.57 9.27
CA LEU A 48 -12.15 9.73 10.11
C LEU A 48 -12.88 10.81 9.32
N ALA A 49 -12.62 10.92 8.03
CA ALA A 49 -13.34 11.84 7.15
C ALA A 49 -14.67 11.22 6.63
N ALA A 50 -14.62 9.95 6.21
CA ALA A 50 -15.80 9.22 5.75
C ALA A 50 -15.61 7.71 5.93
N ASN A 51 -16.49 7.07 6.65
CA ASN A 51 -16.47 5.63 6.88
C ASN A 51 -17.76 4.92 6.45
N PRO A 52 -17.98 4.71 5.16
CA PRO A 52 -19.08 3.87 4.68
C PRO A 52 -18.73 2.41 4.97
N MET A 53 -19.22 1.88 6.08
CA MET A 53 -18.78 0.63 6.71
C MET A 53 -18.60 -0.54 5.73
N MET A 54 -19.52 -0.74 4.78
CA MET A 54 -19.45 -1.86 3.85
C MET A 54 -18.48 -1.65 2.68
N ALA A 55 -18.14 -0.40 2.37
CA ALA A 55 -17.28 -0.03 1.25
C ALA A 55 -15.89 0.48 1.68
N ALA A 56 -15.66 0.67 2.97
CA ALA A 56 -14.45 1.33 3.47
C ALA A 56 -13.16 0.67 3.00
N GLY A 57 -13.10 -0.68 2.97
CA GLY A 57 -11.94 -1.42 2.48
C GLY A 57 -11.69 -1.23 0.99
N MET A 58 -12.75 -1.28 0.17
CA MET A 58 -12.65 -1.06 -1.28
C MET A 58 -12.22 0.37 -1.60
N ILE A 59 -12.70 1.34 -0.83
CA ILE A 59 -12.27 2.74 -0.98
C ILE A 59 -10.77 2.87 -0.70
N ARG A 60 -10.25 2.23 0.34
CA ARG A 60 -8.79 2.24 0.63
C ARG A 60 -7.97 1.70 -0.54
N ILE A 61 -8.41 0.59 -1.13
CA ILE A 61 -7.76 0.02 -2.32
C ILE A 61 -7.84 1.01 -3.50
N GLY A 62 -9.02 1.57 -3.76
CA GLY A 62 -9.22 2.54 -4.83
C GLY A 62 -8.38 3.81 -4.68
N GLU A 63 -8.23 4.34 -3.47
CA GLU A 63 -7.41 5.53 -3.20
C GLU A 63 -5.93 5.27 -3.47
N VAL A 64 -5.40 4.11 -3.06
CA VAL A 64 -4.03 3.72 -3.38
C VAL A 64 -3.85 3.53 -4.89
N ALA A 65 -4.77 2.81 -5.53
CA ALA A 65 -4.72 2.56 -6.97
C ALA A 65 -4.75 3.87 -7.78
N ASN A 66 -5.61 4.82 -7.43
CA ASN A 66 -5.67 6.12 -8.11
C ASN A 66 -4.34 6.87 -8.04
N ARG A 67 -3.66 6.85 -6.89
CA ARG A 67 -2.36 7.52 -6.73
C ARG A 67 -1.25 6.86 -7.54
N ILE A 68 -1.33 5.55 -7.72
CA ILE A 68 -0.41 4.82 -8.60
C ILE A 68 -0.71 5.18 -10.06
N PHE A 69 -1.97 5.19 -10.49
CA PHE A 69 -2.36 5.56 -11.85
C PHE A 69 -2.02 7.02 -12.19
N ASP A 70 -2.14 7.93 -11.22
CA ASP A 70 -1.74 9.33 -11.38
C ASP A 70 -0.21 9.52 -11.41
N GLY A 71 0.56 8.48 -11.12
CA GLY A 71 2.02 8.52 -11.08
C GLY A 71 2.60 9.25 -9.87
N THR A 72 1.79 9.54 -8.84
CA THR A 72 2.25 10.23 -7.63
C THR A 72 3.00 9.32 -6.68
N VAL A 73 2.71 8.02 -6.72
CA VAL A 73 3.37 7.00 -5.90
C VAL A 73 3.62 5.74 -6.73
N ASN A 74 4.60 4.94 -6.34
CA ASN A 74 4.93 3.68 -7.01
C ASN A 74 4.40 2.46 -6.26
N ARG A 75 4.39 2.51 -4.93
CA ARG A 75 3.97 1.38 -4.11
C ARG A 75 3.15 1.86 -2.92
N GLY A 76 2.02 1.22 -2.70
CA GLY A 76 1.12 1.58 -1.63
C GLY A 76 0.47 0.40 -0.93
N VAL A 77 0.03 0.65 0.29
CA VAL A 77 -0.67 -0.30 1.15
C VAL A 77 -2.11 0.15 1.36
N ALA A 78 -3.05 -0.77 1.19
CA ALA A 78 -4.42 -0.61 1.59
C ALA A 78 -4.76 -1.61 2.70
N HIS A 79 -5.40 -1.14 3.77
CA HIS A 79 -5.80 -1.96 4.90
C HIS A 79 -7.29 -1.83 5.17
N ALA A 80 -7.93 -2.95 5.42
CA ALA A 80 -9.32 -3.02 5.87
C ALA A 80 -9.42 -3.86 7.13
N THR A 81 -10.29 -3.44 8.04
CA THR A 81 -10.60 -4.21 9.26
C THR A 81 -12.09 -4.43 9.39
N GLY A 82 -12.46 -5.51 10.05
CA GLY A 82 -13.86 -5.88 10.30
C GLY A 82 -13.99 -6.82 11.50
N GLY A 83 -15.24 -7.17 11.80
CA GLY A 83 -15.59 -8.00 12.95
C GLY A 83 -15.80 -7.18 14.24
N HIS A 84 -16.42 -7.81 15.24
CA HIS A 84 -16.83 -7.14 16.47
C HIS A 84 -15.68 -6.50 17.26
N LEU A 85 -14.50 -7.09 17.18
CA LEU A 85 -13.28 -6.62 17.85
C LEU A 85 -12.18 -6.27 16.85
N MET A 86 -12.55 -5.94 15.61
CA MET A 86 -11.61 -5.66 14.52
C MET A 86 -10.58 -6.77 14.30
N GLN A 87 -10.98 -8.01 14.57
CA GLN A 87 -10.10 -9.17 14.51
C GLN A 87 -9.83 -9.65 13.08
N HIS A 88 -10.65 -9.24 12.12
CA HIS A 88 -10.43 -9.56 10.71
C HIS A 88 -9.66 -8.41 10.05
N ASN A 89 -8.50 -8.70 9.55
CA ASN A 89 -7.66 -7.73 8.87
C ASN A 89 -7.29 -8.22 7.48
N LEU A 90 -7.50 -7.37 6.49
CA LEU A 90 -7.05 -7.55 5.13
C LEU A 90 -6.02 -6.48 4.81
N VAL A 91 -4.92 -6.88 4.22
CA VAL A 91 -3.88 -5.98 3.72
C VAL A 91 -3.65 -6.29 2.25
N ALA A 92 -3.61 -5.27 1.43
CA ALA A 92 -3.26 -5.37 0.01
C ALA A 92 -2.09 -4.41 -0.26
N VAL A 93 -1.07 -4.90 -0.94
CA VAL A 93 0.02 -4.09 -1.49
C VAL A 93 -0.24 -3.94 -2.98
N LEU A 94 -0.15 -2.71 -3.46
CA LEU A 94 -0.29 -2.37 -4.87
C LEU A 94 1.02 -1.76 -5.36
N ASP A 95 1.51 -2.27 -6.49
CA ASP A 95 2.72 -1.81 -7.14
C ASP A 95 2.39 -1.20 -8.50
N GLY A 96 3.02 -0.07 -8.83
CA GLY A 96 2.99 0.51 -10.17
C GLY A 96 3.94 -0.21 -11.12
N GLU A 97 3.70 -0.11 -12.42
CA GLU A 97 4.52 -0.76 -13.45
C GLU A 97 6.00 -0.36 -13.41
N GLN A 98 6.31 0.83 -12.88
CA GLN A 98 7.70 1.30 -12.77
C GLN A 98 8.54 0.52 -11.75
N SER A 99 7.92 -0.11 -10.76
CA SER A 99 8.64 -0.97 -9.82
C SER A 99 8.93 -2.36 -10.40
N ALA A 100 8.12 -2.82 -11.34
CA ALA A 100 8.30 -4.11 -12.01
C ALA A 100 9.44 -4.10 -13.05
N THR A 101 9.80 -2.94 -13.62
CA THR A 101 10.87 -2.82 -14.61
C THR A 101 12.28 -2.77 -14.04
N SER A 102 12.46 -2.53 -12.76
CA SER A 102 13.80 -2.49 -12.15
C SER A 102 14.41 -3.88 -11.92
N GLU A 103 13.64 -4.94 -11.94
CA GLU A 103 14.11 -6.32 -11.83
C GLU A 103 14.33 -7.03 -13.17
N GLY A 104 13.94 -6.42 -14.28
CA GLY A 104 13.92 -7.04 -15.62
C GLY A 104 14.97 -6.57 -16.61
N SER A 105 15.84 -5.60 -16.33
CA SER A 105 16.81 -5.11 -17.31
C SER A 105 18.23 -5.61 -17.07
N SER A 106 18.44 -6.92 -17.15
CA SER A 106 19.73 -7.49 -17.50
C SER A 106 19.62 -8.18 -18.87
N THR A 107 19.26 -7.45 -19.88
CA THR A 107 19.60 -7.86 -21.22
C THR A 107 21.04 -7.48 -21.44
N SER A 108 21.90 -8.47 -21.37
CA SER A 108 23.21 -8.41 -21.97
C SER A 108 23.04 -8.01 -23.43
N ASP A 109 23.39 -6.78 -23.72
CA ASP A 109 23.64 -6.36 -25.08
C ASP A 109 24.88 -7.11 -25.56
N GLU A 110 24.67 -8.13 -26.31
CA GLU A 110 25.74 -8.82 -27.00
C GLU A 110 26.10 -7.94 -28.22
N PRO A 111 27.33 -7.40 -28.25
CA PRO A 111 27.74 -6.69 -29.44
C PRO A 111 27.91 -7.73 -30.54
N GLU A 112 27.02 -7.74 -31.51
CA GLU A 112 27.29 -8.42 -32.77
C GLU A 112 28.52 -7.78 -33.41
N GLY A 113 29.64 -8.46 -33.32
CA GLY A 113 30.80 -8.21 -34.13
C GLY A 113 30.48 -8.51 -35.59
N GLY A 114 29.77 -7.61 -36.23
CA GLY A 114 29.68 -7.57 -37.69
C GLY A 114 30.99 -7.04 -38.24
N ARG A 115 31.48 -7.62 -39.29
CA ARG A 115 32.62 -7.21 -40.08
C ARG A 115 32.61 -5.73 -40.45
#